data_c5378f66ee91f8c8f069d09f847e7a50
#
_entry.id   c5378f66ee91f8c8f069d09f847e7a50
#
_cell.length_a   1.000
_cell.length_b   1.000
_cell.length_c   1.000
_cell.angle_alpha   90.00
_cell.angle_beta   90.00
_cell.angle_gamma   90.00
#
_symmetry.space_group_name_H-M   'P 1'
#
loop_
_entity.id
_entity.type
_entity.pdbx_description
1 polymer ?
#
loop_
_entity_poly.entity_id
_entity_poly.type
_entity_poly.pdbx_seq_one_letter_code
_entity_poly.pdbx_strand_id
1 'polypeptide(L)'
;MTRFKHDLILRIMKTLDAVLVTVPFALCWYLYYAKHIASPFYAKGDYLVVALFFVLFIIFGRVYDALFMSMQRISEIVYAQFLAVAVSDFIMYIVIWLLSKHLPNILPGVAALIGQVILAAVWAYNAHHAYFKIFPPQATAVIYDIRQGMEKLIGKYGLDDKYKVVLTATADECIANLAMLDGVSTVFMSGIHSHDRNVILKYCVENNIGTFVIPRVGDTIMSGAYPMHMFHLPMLKVGRYHPQPEYLFIKRLLDIVISAVALVVLSPIFLVTAIAIKATDHGPVFYKQIRLTKDGKEFGILKFRSMRVDAEKDGVARLSSG
;
A
#
# COMPACT_ATOMS: atom_id res chain seq x y z
N MET A 1 11.46 11.47 -24.93
CA MET A 1 10.09 10.96 -25.22
C MET A 1 9.12 11.92 -24.58
N THR A 2 8.04 12.33 -25.24
CA THR A 2 7.12 13.32 -24.67
C THR A 2 6.38 12.73 -23.45
N ARG A 3 6.21 13.50 -22.37
CA ARG A 3 5.48 13.14 -21.14
C ARG A 3 4.12 12.51 -21.45
N PHE A 4 3.46 13.01 -22.49
CA PHE A 4 2.18 12.49 -22.99
C PHE A 4 2.24 11.01 -23.43
N LYS A 5 3.28 10.59 -24.14
CA LYS A 5 3.44 9.18 -24.59
C LYS A 5 3.66 8.25 -23.39
N HIS A 6 4.42 8.70 -22.41
CA HIS A 6 4.64 7.95 -21.17
C HIS A 6 3.34 7.70 -20.42
N ASP A 7 2.57 8.76 -20.19
CA ASP A 7 1.30 8.67 -19.45
C ASP A 7 0.25 7.83 -20.20
N LEU A 8 0.22 7.93 -21.53
CA LEU A 8 -0.69 7.12 -22.36
C LEU A 8 -0.38 5.63 -22.26
N ILE A 9 0.91 5.25 -22.39
CA ILE A 9 1.33 3.84 -22.27
C ILE A 9 0.98 3.29 -20.89
N LEU A 10 1.27 4.04 -19.81
CA LEU A 10 0.91 3.62 -18.46
C LEU A 10 -0.60 3.44 -18.28
N ARG A 11 -1.42 4.32 -18.85
CA ARG A 11 -2.89 4.19 -18.79
C ARG A 11 -3.37 2.94 -19.53
N ILE A 12 -2.83 2.67 -20.72
CA ILE A 12 -3.16 1.47 -21.48
C ILE A 12 -2.79 0.22 -20.69
N MET A 13 -1.58 0.17 -20.15
CA MET A 13 -1.13 -0.97 -19.34
C MET A 13 -2.04 -1.21 -18.12
N LYS A 14 -2.42 -0.17 -17.39
CA LYS A 14 -3.33 -0.25 -16.25
C LYS A 14 -4.74 -0.73 -16.64
N THR A 15 -5.24 -0.26 -17.78
CA THR A 15 -6.56 -0.66 -18.28
C THR A 15 -6.55 -2.13 -18.72
N LEU A 16 -5.51 -2.57 -19.42
CA LEU A 16 -5.35 -3.97 -19.82
C LEU A 16 -5.25 -4.90 -18.60
N ASP A 17 -4.54 -4.50 -17.55
CA ASP A 17 -4.47 -5.24 -16.30
C ASP A 17 -5.86 -5.41 -15.67
N ALA A 18 -6.59 -4.31 -15.53
CA ALA A 18 -7.92 -4.34 -14.94
C ALA A 18 -8.90 -5.21 -15.74
N VAL A 19 -8.82 -5.16 -17.06
CA VAL A 19 -9.64 -6.04 -17.93
C VAL A 19 -9.22 -7.50 -17.74
N LEU A 20 -7.92 -7.80 -17.75
CA LEU A 20 -7.40 -9.16 -17.65
C LEU A 20 -7.80 -9.83 -16.32
N VAL A 21 -7.67 -9.10 -15.20
CA VAL A 21 -8.05 -9.57 -13.87
C VAL A 21 -9.58 -9.75 -13.73
N THR A 22 -10.37 -9.00 -14.49
CA THR A 22 -11.84 -9.15 -14.50
C THR A 22 -12.31 -10.43 -15.20
N VAL A 23 -11.54 -10.97 -16.15
CA VAL A 23 -11.94 -12.15 -16.96
C VAL A 23 -12.30 -13.38 -16.10
N PRO A 24 -11.49 -13.85 -15.13
CA PRO A 24 -11.85 -15.02 -14.34
C PRO A 24 -13.12 -14.82 -13.52
N PHE A 25 -13.34 -13.62 -12.98
CA PHE A 25 -14.60 -13.29 -12.31
C PHE A 25 -15.78 -13.36 -13.28
N ALA A 26 -15.66 -12.76 -14.46
CA ALA A 26 -16.70 -12.80 -15.49
C ALA A 26 -17.02 -14.24 -15.93
N LEU A 27 -16.00 -15.06 -16.15
CA LEU A 27 -16.18 -16.48 -16.47
C LEU A 27 -16.91 -17.23 -15.36
N CYS A 28 -16.49 -17.02 -14.09
CA CYS A 28 -17.13 -17.62 -12.93
C CYS A 28 -18.59 -17.18 -12.81
N TRP A 29 -18.88 -15.88 -13.04
CA TRP A 29 -20.24 -15.36 -13.04
C TRP A 29 -21.11 -16.05 -14.12
N TYR A 30 -20.72 -16.01 -15.38
CA TYR A 30 -21.53 -16.54 -16.48
C TYR A 30 -21.65 -18.08 -16.50
N LEU A 31 -20.59 -18.78 -16.07
CA LEU A 31 -20.60 -20.25 -16.09
C LEU A 31 -21.36 -20.84 -14.90
N TYR A 32 -21.33 -20.16 -13.75
CA TYR A 32 -21.88 -20.71 -12.52
C TYR A 32 -22.91 -19.80 -11.85
N TYR A 33 -22.54 -18.64 -11.35
CA TYR A 33 -23.40 -17.86 -10.44
C TYR A 33 -24.66 -17.29 -11.13
N ALA A 34 -24.57 -16.83 -12.36
CA ALA A 34 -25.72 -16.32 -13.11
C ALA A 34 -26.87 -17.34 -13.24
N LYS A 35 -26.56 -18.64 -13.17
CA LYS A 35 -27.55 -19.75 -13.27
C LYS A 35 -28.18 -20.08 -11.89
N HIS A 36 -27.61 -19.59 -10.81
CA HIS A 36 -28.00 -19.91 -9.43
C HIS A 36 -28.59 -18.73 -8.67
N ILE A 37 -28.81 -17.57 -9.32
CA ILE A 37 -29.53 -16.45 -8.72
C ILE A 37 -31.02 -16.72 -8.64
N ALA A 38 -31.70 -16.17 -7.63
CA ALA A 38 -33.11 -16.40 -7.34
C ALA A 38 -34.05 -15.93 -8.48
N SER A 39 -33.65 -14.89 -9.20
CA SER A 39 -34.38 -14.36 -10.35
C SER A 39 -33.38 -13.97 -11.44
N PRO A 40 -33.30 -14.72 -12.56
CA PRO A 40 -32.42 -14.37 -13.68
C PRO A 40 -32.71 -12.96 -14.18
N PHE A 41 -31.65 -12.27 -14.59
CA PHE A 41 -31.82 -10.93 -15.13
C PHE A 41 -32.53 -10.99 -16.50
N TYR A 42 -33.55 -10.17 -16.64
CA TYR A 42 -34.33 -10.09 -17.89
C TYR A 42 -33.57 -9.42 -19.04
N ALA A 43 -32.62 -8.52 -18.70
CA ALA A 43 -31.86 -7.76 -19.69
C ALA A 43 -30.36 -7.81 -19.37
N LYS A 44 -29.67 -6.67 -19.45
CA LYS A 44 -28.21 -6.55 -19.34
C LYS A 44 -27.67 -6.58 -17.90
N GLY A 45 -28.40 -7.14 -16.92
CA GLY A 45 -28.00 -7.19 -15.52
C GLY A 45 -26.71 -7.92 -15.26
N ASP A 46 -26.43 -8.99 -16.03
CA ASP A 46 -25.18 -9.74 -15.93
C ASP A 46 -23.96 -8.88 -16.24
N TYR A 47 -24.05 -8.01 -17.26
CA TYR A 47 -22.97 -7.06 -17.57
C TYR A 47 -22.75 -6.06 -16.44
N LEU A 48 -23.81 -5.67 -15.73
CA LEU A 48 -23.73 -4.73 -14.61
C LEU A 48 -22.99 -5.38 -13.43
N VAL A 49 -23.18 -6.66 -13.17
CA VAL A 49 -22.46 -7.40 -12.13
C VAL A 49 -20.96 -7.44 -12.43
N VAL A 50 -20.59 -7.77 -13.67
CA VAL A 50 -19.18 -7.77 -14.11
C VAL A 50 -18.59 -6.36 -14.09
N ALA A 51 -19.35 -5.34 -14.52
CA ALA A 51 -18.93 -3.95 -14.47
C ALA A 51 -18.74 -3.47 -13.01
N LEU A 52 -19.58 -3.91 -12.08
CA LEU A 52 -19.43 -3.60 -10.66
C LEU A 52 -18.13 -4.16 -10.11
N PHE A 53 -17.79 -5.42 -10.42
CA PHE A 53 -16.50 -5.99 -10.04
C PHE A 53 -15.34 -5.17 -10.61
N PHE A 54 -15.38 -4.83 -11.90
CA PHE A 54 -14.36 -4.01 -12.56
C PHE A 54 -14.15 -2.66 -11.86
N VAL A 55 -15.23 -1.98 -11.50
CA VAL A 55 -15.18 -0.70 -10.77
C VAL A 55 -14.58 -0.89 -9.37
N LEU A 56 -15.01 -1.92 -8.63
CA LEU A 56 -14.46 -2.24 -7.32
C LEU A 56 -12.96 -2.51 -7.39
N PHE A 57 -12.54 -3.31 -8.37
CA PHE A 57 -11.11 -3.60 -8.56
C PHE A 57 -10.30 -2.33 -8.85
N ILE A 58 -10.82 -1.40 -9.68
CA ILE A 58 -10.14 -0.11 -9.92
C ILE A 58 -10.05 0.71 -8.64
N ILE A 59 -11.13 0.77 -7.84
CA ILE A 59 -11.15 1.52 -6.58
C ILE A 59 -10.11 0.94 -5.60
N PHE A 60 -10.17 -0.35 -5.31
CA PHE A 60 -9.24 -1.00 -4.40
C PHE A 60 -7.83 -1.10 -4.98
N GLY A 61 -7.69 -1.26 -6.28
CA GLY A 61 -6.41 -1.19 -6.98
C GLY A 61 -5.70 0.16 -6.80
N ARG A 62 -6.45 1.25 -6.68
CA ARG A 62 -5.88 2.57 -6.31
C ARG A 62 -5.56 2.67 -4.83
N VAL A 63 -6.39 2.11 -3.95
CA VAL A 63 -6.18 2.13 -2.50
C VAL A 63 -4.92 1.36 -2.10
N TYR A 64 -4.66 0.23 -2.75
CA TYR A 64 -3.50 -0.62 -2.47
C TYR A 64 -2.31 -0.37 -3.40
N ASP A 65 -2.36 0.64 -4.27
CA ASP A 65 -1.34 0.94 -5.28
C ASP A 65 -1.05 -0.23 -6.24
N ALA A 66 -2.01 -1.14 -6.42
CA ALA A 66 -1.89 -2.34 -7.24
C ALA A 66 -1.57 -2.06 -8.72
N LEU A 67 -1.89 -0.85 -9.19
CA LEU A 67 -1.68 -0.40 -10.57
C LEU A 67 -0.42 0.48 -10.71
N PHE A 68 0.46 0.52 -9.69
CA PHE A 68 1.63 1.41 -9.67
C PHE A 68 2.91 0.69 -10.11
N MET A 69 2.95 0.25 -11.37
CA MET A 69 4.00 -0.61 -11.94
C MET A 69 5.39 0.02 -12.02
N SER A 70 5.47 1.36 -12.00
CA SER A 70 6.72 2.06 -12.32
C SER A 70 7.70 2.22 -11.15
N MET A 71 7.30 1.87 -9.93
CA MET A 71 8.09 2.10 -8.71
C MET A 71 8.18 0.89 -7.78
N GLN A 72 7.40 -0.15 -8.04
CA GLN A 72 7.28 -1.30 -7.17
C GLN A 72 7.97 -2.53 -7.76
N ARG A 73 8.42 -3.43 -6.87
CA ARG A 73 8.89 -4.75 -7.28
C ARG A 73 7.71 -5.60 -7.77
N ILE A 74 8.00 -6.56 -8.63
CA ILE A 74 6.97 -7.49 -9.13
C ILE A 74 6.19 -8.15 -7.97
N SER A 75 6.87 -8.56 -6.90
CA SER A 75 6.25 -9.16 -5.72
C SER A 75 5.29 -8.21 -4.98
N GLU A 76 5.63 -6.92 -4.92
CA GLU A 76 4.80 -5.90 -4.29
C GLU A 76 3.54 -5.63 -5.12
N ILE A 77 3.69 -5.58 -6.45
CA ILE A 77 2.56 -5.43 -7.38
C ILE A 77 1.60 -6.62 -7.24
N VAL A 78 2.12 -7.85 -7.25
CA VAL A 78 1.29 -9.07 -7.12
C VAL A 78 0.58 -9.11 -5.76
N TYR A 79 1.28 -8.73 -4.68
CA TYR A 79 0.67 -8.66 -3.34
C TYR A 79 -0.44 -7.59 -3.27
N ALA A 80 -0.20 -6.41 -3.82
CA ALA A 80 -1.17 -5.33 -3.85
C ALA A 80 -2.40 -5.71 -4.70
N GLN A 81 -2.19 -6.38 -5.84
CA GLN A 81 -3.28 -6.90 -6.68
C GLN A 81 -4.06 -7.99 -5.96
N PHE A 82 -3.38 -8.92 -5.27
CA PHE A 82 -4.07 -9.93 -4.45
C PHE A 82 -5.00 -9.29 -3.42
N LEU A 83 -4.55 -8.27 -2.70
CA LEU A 83 -5.39 -7.57 -1.73
C LEU A 83 -6.59 -6.88 -2.40
N ALA A 84 -6.37 -6.19 -3.52
CA ALA A 84 -7.42 -5.51 -4.25
C ALA A 84 -8.49 -6.49 -4.77
N VAL A 85 -8.06 -7.62 -5.33
CA VAL A 85 -8.94 -8.68 -5.83
C VAL A 85 -9.68 -9.35 -4.68
N ALA A 86 -8.99 -9.74 -3.60
CA ALA A 86 -9.62 -10.44 -2.48
C ALA A 86 -10.73 -9.59 -1.81
N VAL A 87 -10.52 -8.29 -1.67
CA VAL A 87 -11.55 -7.38 -1.13
C VAL A 87 -12.70 -7.21 -2.12
N SER A 88 -12.40 -7.08 -3.42
CA SER A 88 -13.43 -6.97 -4.46
C SER A 88 -14.28 -8.23 -4.56
N ASP A 89 -13.67 -9.41 -4.55
CA ASP A 89 -14.36 -10.70 -4.58
C ASP A 89 -15.19 -10.94 -3.32
N PHE A 90 -14.68 -10.54 -2.16
CA PHE A 90 -15.44 -10.61 -0.92
C PHE A 90 -16.73 -9.77 -0.98
N ILE A 91 -16.64 -8.54 -1.48
CA ILE A 91 -17.81 -7.68 -1.66
C ILE A 91 -18.77 -8.29 -2.70
N MET A 92 -18.22 -8.79 -3.81
CA MET A 92 -19.03 -9.43 -4.84
C MET A 92 -19.70 -10.72 -4.34
N TYR A 93 -19.04 -11.48 -3.47
CA TYR A 93 -19.66 -12.65 -2.84
C TYR A 93 -20.88 -12.27 -1.99
N ILE A 94 -20.82 -11.16 -1.27
CA ILE A 94 -21.99 -10.62 -0.54
C ILE A 94 -23.10 -10.22 -1.52
N VAL A 95 -22.76 -9.56 -2.63
CA VAL A 95 -23.75 -9.20 -3.67
C VAL A 95 -24.37 -10.46 -4.27
N ILE A 96 -23.59 -11.48 -4.59
CA ILE A 96 -24.08 -12.75 -5.11
C ILE A 96 -24.99 -13.45 -4.10
N TRP A 97 -24.64 -13.43 -2.82
CA TRP A 97 -25.48 -13.97 -1.74
C TRP A 97 -26.83 -13.26 -1.68
N LEU A 98 -26.86 -11.94 -1.76
CA LEU A 98 -28.12 -11.18 -1.79
C LEU A 98 -28.97 -11.51 -3.02
N LEU A 99 -28.35 -11.71 -4.18
CA LEU A 99 -29.04 -12.06 -5.42
C LEU A 99 -29.57 -13.51 -5.41
N SER A 100 -28.85 -14.43 -4.79
CA SER A 100 -29.20 -15.85 -4.72
C SER A 100 -30.26 -16.17 -3.64
N LYS A 101 -30.44 -15.28 -2.63
CA LYS A 101 -31.30 -15.48 -1.45
C LYS A 101 -30.94 -16.70 -0.58
N HIS A 102 -29.90 -17.42 -0.92
CA HIS A 102 -29.31 -18.53 -0.16
C HIS A 102 -27.78 -18.39 -0.21
N LEU A 103 -27.07 -19.05 0.70
CA LEU A 103 -25.62 -19.00 0.72
C LEU A 103 -25.06 -19.69 -0.52
N PRO A 104 -24.39 -18.95 -1.44
CA PRO A 104 -23.84 -19.52 -2.66
C PRO A 104 -22.62 -20.39 -2.37
N ASN A 105 -22.37 -21.39 -3.22
CA ASN A 105 -21.17 -22.20 -3.13
C ASN A 105 -19.92 -21.29 -3.32
N ILE A 106 -18.99 -21.36 -2.38
CA ILE A 106 -17.77 -20.54 -2.39
C ILE A 106 -16.70 -21.05 -3.36
N LEU A 107 -16.71 -22.36 -3.70
CA LEU A 107 -15.64 -22.98 -4.49
C LEU A 107 -15.39 -22.32 -5.85
N PRO A 108 -16.43 -21.98 -6.67
CA PRO A 108 -16.21 -21.26 -7.92
C PRO A 108 -15.58 -19.88 -7.72
N GLY A 109 -15.94 -19.17 -6.64
CA GLY A 109 -15.33 -17.89 -6.30
C GLY A 109 -13.84 -18.03 -5.94
N VAL A 110 -13.50 -19.05 -5.16
CA VAL A 110 -12.09 -19.37 -4.83
C VAL A 110 -11.29 -19.73 -6.10
N ALA A 111 -11.90 -20.50 -7.02
CA ALA A 111 -11.25 -20.82 -8.30
C ALA A 111 -11.03 -19.57 -9.15
N ALA A 112 -12.00 -18.63 -9.17
CA ALA A 112 -11.85 -17.34 -9.84
C ALA A 112 -10.72 -16.52 -9.20
N LEU A 113 -10.66 -16.41 -7.88
CA LEU A 113 -9.60 -15.70 -7.15
C LEU A 113 -8.21 -16.28 -7.50
N ILE A 114 -8.05 -17.59 -7.51
CA ILE A 114 -6.78 -18.23 -7.91
C ILE A 114 -6.42 -17.86 -9.34
N GLY A 115 -7.37 -17.94 -10.27
CA GLY A 115 -7.17 -17.55 -11.66
C GLY A 115 -6.76 -16.08 -11.83
N GLN A 116 -7.39 -15.19 -11.08
CA GLN A 116 -7.07 -13.75 -11.07
C GLN A 116 -5.65 -13.50 -10.55
N VAL A 117 -5.24 -14.15 -9.46
CA VAL A 117 -3.89 -14.01 -8.90
C VAL A 117 -2.83 -14.52 -9.87
N ILE A 118 -3.08 -15.64 -10.55
CA ILE A 118 -2.18 -16.18 -11.57
C ILE A 118 -2.04 -15.19 -12.72
N LEU A 119 -3.17 -14.69 -13.26
CA LEU A 119 -3.15 -13.72 -14.35
C LEU A 119 -2.49 -12.39 -13.94
N ALA A 120 -2.75 -11.92 -12.72
CA ALA A 120 -2.10 -10.76 -12.15
C ALA A 120 -0.57 -10.93 -12.07
N ALA A 121 -0.09 -12.09 -11.63
CA ALA A 121 1.34 -12.39 -11.56
C ALA A 121 1.99 -12.44 -12.95
N VAL A 122 1.36 -13.13 -13.89
CA VAL A 122 1.83 -13.19 -15.29
C VAL A 122 1.82 -11.81 -15.93
N TRP A 123 0.78 -11.02 -15.68
CA TRP A 123 0.71 -9.65 -16.16
C TRP A 123 1.79 -8.76 -15.55
N ALA A 124 1.93 -8.76 -14.23
CA ALA A 124 2.94 -7.95 -13.53
C ALA A 124 4.34 -8.24 -14.05
N TYR A 125 4.68 -9.52 -14.27
CA TYR A 125 5.97 -9.93 -14.84
C TYR A 125 6.18 -9.36 -16.25
N ASN A 126 5.22 -9.58 -17.16
CA ASN A 126 5.33 -9.12 -18.54
C ASN A 126 5.28 -7.58 -18.65
N ALA A 127 4.39 -6.95 -17.90
CA ALA A 127 4.26 -5.49 -17.89
C ALA A 127 5.50 -4.80 -17.35
N HIS A 128 6.11 -5.34 -16.29
CA HIS A 128 7.36 -4.82 -15.73
C HIS A 128 8.49 -4.88 -16.77
N HIS A 129 8.70 -6.02 -17.42
CA HIS A 129 9.71 -6.17 -18.45
C HIS A 129 9.45 -5.29 -19.69
N ALA A 130 8.20 -5.21 -20.14
CA ALA A 130 7.82 -4.35 -21.26
C ALA A 130 8.03 -2.87 -20.93
N TYR A 131 7.70 -2.44 -19.70
CA TYR A 131 7.89 -1.07 -19.25
C TYR A 131 9.37 -0.66 -19.30
N PHE A 132 10.29 -1.43 -18.72
CA PHE A 132 11.70 -1.11 -18.68
C PHE A 132 12.41 -1.26 -20.05
N LYS A 133 11.85 -2.07 -20.94
CA LYS A 133 12.32 -2.13 -22.34
C LYS A 133 11.93 -0.88 -23.13
N ILE A 134 10.77 -0.30 -22.84
CA ILE A 134 10.27 0.91 -23.54
C ILE A 134 10.88 2.18 -22.94
N PHE A 135 11.06 2.21 -21.62
CA PHE A 135 11.55 3.35 -20.87
C PHE A 135 12.95 3.05 -20.31
N PRO A 136 14.02 3.53 -20.98
CA PRO A 136 15.38 3.33 -20.50
C PRO A 136 15.59 4.00 -19.13
N PRO A 137 16.58 3.54 -18.36
CA PRO A 137 16.89 4.10 -17.06
C PRO A 137 17.13 5.60 -17.11
N GLN A 138 16.57 6.33 -16.16
CA GLN A 138 16.74 7.78 -16.04
C GLN A 138 18.11 8.11 -15.46
N ALA A 139 18.85 9.02 -16.09
CA ALA A 139 20.05 9.59 -15.51
C ALA A 139 19.71 10.28 -14.19
N THR A 140 20.29 9.80 -13.09
CA THR A 140 19.87 10.17 -11.74
C THR A 140 21.06 10.71 -10.96
N ALA A 141 20.87 11.84 -10.26
CA ALA A 141 21.81 12.34 -9.29
C ALA A 141 21.32 12.07 -7.85
N VAL A 142 22.27 11.79 -6.96
CA VAL A 142 22.04 11.67 -5.53
C VAL A 142 22.77 12.79 -4.82
N ILE A 143 22.03 13.70 -4.20
CA ILE A 143 22.58 14.80 -3.44
C ILE A 143 22.31 14.54 -1.95
N TYR A 144 23.34 14.62 -1.15
CA TYR A 144 23.24 14.32 0.29
C TYR A 144 24.04 15.36 1.12
N ASP A 145 23.74 15.41 2.41
CA ASP A 145 24.51 16.15 3.39
C ASP A 145 24.87 15.20 4.55
N ILE A 146 23.92 14.92 5.44
CA ILE A 146 24.16 14.11 6.64
C ILE A 146 24.03 12.61 6.37
N ARG A 147 23.18 12.21 5.41
CA ARG A 147 22.85 10.80 5.13
C ARG A 147 23.32 10.35 3.75
N GLN A 148 24.42 9.62 3.74
CA GLN A 148 24.89 8.89 2.58
C GLN A 148 24.12 7.55 2.38
N GLY A 149 24.23 6.98 1.18
CA GLY A 149 23.82 5.60 0.90
C GLY A 149 22.46 5.47 0.22
N MET A 150 21.90 6.55 -0.34
CA MET A 150 20.69 6.47 -1.15
C MET A 150 20.90 5.62 -2.41
N GLU A 151 22.07 5.69 -3.03
CA GLU A 151 22.46 4.83 -4.16
C GLU A 151 22.40 3.35 -3.82
N LYS A 152 22.84 2.98 -2.60
CA LYS A 152 22.74 1.59 -2.10
C LYS A 152 21.29 1.16 -1.88
N LEU A 153 20.42 2.09 -1.48
CA LEU A 153 18.99 1.82 -1.33
C LEU A 153 18.34 1.60 -2.70
N ILE A 154 18.68 2.40 -3.72
CA ILE A 154 18.17 2.23 -5.08
C ILE A 154 18.47 0.81 -5.55
N GLY A 155 19.71 0.33 -5.41
CA GLY A 155 20.10 -1.03 -5.78
C GLY A 155 19.42 -2.10 -4.90
N LYS A 156 19.43 -1.92 -3.60
CA LYS A 156 18.77 -2.87 -2.67
C LYS A 156 17.28 -3.08 -2.95
N TYR A 157 16.60 -2.02 -3.42
CA TYR A 157 15.18 -2.09 -3.76
C TYR A 157 14.92 -2.46 -5.23
N GLY A 158 15.97 -2.78 -6.03
CA GLY A 158 15.84 -3.20 -7.43
C GLY A 158 15.30 -2.10 -8.34
N LEU A 159 15.64 -0.85 -8.04
CA LEU A 159 15.24 0.32 -8.82
C LEU A 159 16.31 0.78 -9.80
N ASP A 160 17.39 0.01 -9.96
CA ASP A 160 18.50 0.30 -10.91
C ASP A 160 18.03 0.33 -12.36
N ASP A 161 17.03 -0.51 -12.70
CA ASP A 161 16.42 -0.53 -14.03
C ASP A 161 15.70 0.79 -14.36
N LYS A 162 15.32 1.57 -13.34
CA LYS A 162 14.63 2.86 -13.51
C LYS A 162 15.56 4.05 -13.30
N TYR A 163 16.44 3.99 -12.31
CA TYR A 163 17.29 5.10 -11.88
C TYR A 163 18.76 4.71 -12.01
N LYS A 164 19.42 5.16 -13.09
CA LYS A 164 20.85 5.00 -13.25
C LYS A 164 21.57 6.15 -12.56
N VAL A 165 22.16 5.89 -11.40
CA VAL A 165 22.92 6.90 -10.67
C VAL A 165 24.19 7.24 -11.50
N VAL A 166 24.24 8.47 -11.98
CA VAL A 166 25.36 9.00 -12.78
C VAL A 166 26.19 10.02 -12.01
N LEU A 167 25.63 10.56 -10.92
CA LEU A 167 26.26 11.59 -10.11
C LEU A 167 25.89 11.38 -8.64
N THR A 168 26.87 11.48 -7.76
CA THR A 168 26.67 11.54 -6.30
C THR A 168 27.54 12.69 -5.80
N ALA A 169 26.92 13.70 -5.13
CA ALA A 169 27.60 14.89 -4.65
C ALA A 169 27.03 15.35 -3.30
N THR A 170 27.79 16.15 -2.59
CA THR A 170 27.30 16.84 -1.40
C THR A 170 26.42 18.04 -1.77
N ALA A 171 25.63 18.52 -0.82
CA ALA A 171 24.78 19.71 -1.02
C ALA A 171 25.63 20.94 -1.34
N ASP A 172 26.76 21.11 -0.65
CA ASP A 172 27.68 22.25 -0.85
C ASP A 172 28.30 22.23 -2.24
N GLU A 173 28.78 21.07 -2.70
CA GLU A 173 29.31 20.92 -4.08
C GLU A 173 28.26 21.24 -5.12
N CYS A 174 27.03 20.77 -4.91
CA CYS A 174 25.92 21.01 -5.81
C CYS A 174 25.54 22.50 -5.89
N ILE A 175 25.50 23.20 -4.74
CA ILE A 175 25.19 24.63 -4.70
C ILE A 175 26.30 25.46 -5.33
N ALA A 176 27.55 25.07 -5.13
CA ALA A 176 28.69 25.76 -5.75
C ALA A 176 28.63 25.67 -7.29
N ASN A 177 28.07 24.61 -7.85
CA ASN A 177 27.93 24.42 -9.30
C ASN A 177 26.65 23.67 -9.64
N LEU A 178 25.50 24.35 -9.71
CA LEU A 178 24.22 23.77 -10.06
C LEU A 178 24.17 23.16 -11.49
N ALA A 179 25.04 23.63 -12.40
CA ALA A 179 25.15 23.12 -13.76
C ALA A 179 25.60 21.65 -13.80
N MET A 180 26.14 21.07 -12.72
CA MET A 180 26.44 19.64 -12.63
C MET A 180 25.19 18.75 -12.75
N LEU A 181 24.00 19.33 -12.56
CA LEU A 181 22.72 18.65 -12.73
C LEU A 181 22.21 18.69 -14.18
N ASP A 182 22.91 19.35 -15.09
CA ASP A 182 22.54 19.39 -16.49
C ASP A 182 22.63 18.00 -17.12
N GLY A 183 21.57 17.62 -17.81
CA GLY A 183 21.45 16.26 -18.38
C GLY A 183 20.97 15.18 -17.42
N VAL A 184 20.76 15.51 -16.14
CA VAL A 184 20.11 14.63 -15.15
C VAL A 184 18.61 14.75 -15.31
N SER A 185 17.92 13.61 -15.26
CA SER A 185 16.45 13.57 -15.35
C SER A 185 15.78 13.52 -13.98
N THR A 186 16.48 13.03 -12.96
CA THR A 186 15.93 12.82 -11.61
C THR A 186 17.01 13.09 -10.55
N VAL A 187 16.61 13.75 -9.47
CA VAL A 187 17.48 14.03 -8.33
C VAL A 187 16.87 13.45 -7.05
N PHE A 188 17.63 12.66 -6.30
CA PHE A 188 17.28 12.24 -4.94
C PHE A 188 18.03 13.10 -3.93
N MET A 189 17.30 13.70 -2.99
CA MET A 189 17.85 14.54 -1.94
C MET A 189 17.69 13.87 -0.58
N SER A 190 18.81 13.69 0.13
CA SER A 190 18.85 13.00 1.42
C SER A 190 19.55 13.83 2.49
N GLY A 191 18.80 14.20 3.54
CA GLY A 191 19.35 14.84 4.74
C GLY A 191 19.82 16.28 4.56
N ILE A 192 19.48 16.97 3.48
CA ILE A 192 19.94 18.33 3.15
C ILE A 192 19.23 19.38 4.01
N HIS A 193 19.93 20.43 4.42
CA HIS A 193 19.36 21.57 5.13
C HIS A 193 18.33 22.30 4.31
N SER A 194 17.28 22.86 4.95
CA SER A 194 16.13 23.43 4.26
C SER A 194 16.48 24.57 3.31
N HIS A 195 17.46 25.40 3.65
CA HIS A 195 17.93 26.50 2.80
C HIS A 195 18.52 25.94 1.49
N ASP A 196 19.51 25.07 1.62
CA ASP A 196 20.29 24.49 0.51
C ASP A 196 19.40 23.62 -0.39
N ARG A 197 18.53 22.85 0.25
CA ARG A 197 17.52 22.07 -0.45
C ARG A 197 16.61 22.94 -1.32
N ASN A 198 16.17 24.10 -0.82
CA ASN A 198 15.30 24.99 -1.56
C ASN A 198 16.00 25.59 -2.79
N VAL A 199 17.30 25.89 -2.70
CA VAL A 199 18.12 26.36 -3.84
C VAL A 199 18.17 25.27 -4.92
N ILE A 200 18.54 24.05 -4.54
CA ILE A 200 18.64 22.92 -5.48
C ILE A 200 17.25 22.58 -6.06
N LEU A 201 16.22 22.57 -5.21
CA LEU A 201 14.84 22.27 -5.63
C LEU A 201 14.34 23.27 -6.68
N LYS A 202 14.60 24.57 -6.47
CA LYS A 202 14.24 25.63 -7.42
C LYS A 202 14.89 25.39 -8.78
N TYR A 203 16.19 25.13 -8.79
CA TYR A 203 16.91 24.82 -10.02
C TYR A 203 16.34 23.59 -10.73
N CYS A 204 16.04 22.50 -9.99
CA CYS A 204 15.44 21.30 -10.55
C CYS A 204 14.07 21.58 -11.18
N VAL A 205 13.22 22.35 -10.51
CA VAL A 205 11.89 22.71 -11.04
C VAL A 205 11.99 23.57 -12.29
N GLU A 206 12.87 24.56 -12.30
CA GLU A 206 13.12 25.44 -13.46
C GLU A 206 13.62 24.66 -14.68
N ASN A 207 14.43 23.61 -14.45
CA ASN A 207 15.00 22.76 -15.51
C ASN A 207 14.20 21.46 -15.79
N ASN A 208 12.96 21.32 -15.27
CA ASN A 208 12.10 20.14 -15.42
C ASN A 208 12.76 18.83 -14.94
N ILE A 209 13.63 18.88 -13.95
CA ILE A 209 14.26 17.72 -13.32
C ILE A 209 13.33 17.18 -12.25
N GLY A 210 12.96 15.89 -12.33
CA GLY A 210 12.14 15.22 -11.32
C GLY A 210 12.91 15.13 -9.99
N THR A 211 12.24 15.40 -8.85
CA THR A 211 12.93 15.47 -7.58
C THR A 211 12.24 14.64 -6.51
N PHE A 212 13.00 13.80 -5.82
CA PHE A 212 12.57 13.05 -4.65
C PHE A 212 13.32 13.56 -3.42
N VAL A 213 12.57 13.94 -2.39
CA VAL A 213 13.13 14.55 -1.19
C VAL A 213 12.69 13.75 0.03
N ILE A 214 13.63 13.41 0.91
CA ILE A 214 13.29 12.88 2.23
C ILE A 214 12.79 14.05 3.09
N PRO A 215 11.51 14.07 3.48
CA PRO A 215 10.96 15.20 4.22
C PRO A 215 11.56 15.27 5.63
N ARG A 216 11.79 16.47 6.10
CA ARG A 216 12.06 16.76 7.51
C ARG A 216 10.76 16.94 8.29
N VAL A 217 10.84 16.95 9.61
CA VAL A 217 9.65 17.11 10.48
C VAL A 217 8.86 18.38 10.12
N GLY A 218 9.53 19.49 9.84
CA GLY A 218 8.89 20.72 9.40
C GLY A 218 8.11 20.56 8.09
N ASP A 219 8.67 19.84 7.12
CA ASP A 219 8.02 19.60 5.83
C ASP A 219 6.74 18.75 6.00
N THR A 220 6.83 17.71 6.86
CA THR A 220 5.68 16.85 7.17
C THR A 220 4.58 17.63 7.87
N ILE A 221 4.93 18.54 8.79
CA ILE A 221 3.98 19.43 9.46
C ILE A 221 3.34 20.38 8.43
N MET A 222 4.14 20.98 7.56
CA MET A 222 3.66 21.92 6.53
C MET A 222 2.80 21.24 5.46
N SER A 223 3.09 19.98 5.11
CA SER A 223 2.27 19.23 4.14
C SER A 223 0.84 18.98 4.62
N GLY A 224 0.63 18.91 5.94
CA GLY A 224 -0.68 18.80 6.57
C GLY A 224 -1.35 20.14 6.91
N ALA A 225 -0.73 21.28 6.54
CA ALA A 225 -1.25 22.59 6.83
C ALA A 225 -2.43 22.94 5.92
N TYR A 226 -3.40 23.65 6.47
CA TYR A 226 -4.57 24.13 5.73
C TYR A 226 -4.25 25.46 5.01
N PRO A 227 -4.29 25.51 3.65
CA PRO A 227 -4.07 26.75 2.92
C PRO A 227 -5.27 27.69 3.09
N MET A 228 -5.00 28.94 3.39
CA MET A 228 -6.02 29.98 3.57
C MET A 228 -5.52 31.34 3.07
N HIS A 229 -6.44 32.23 2.72
CA HIS A 229 -6.12 33.62 2.41
C HIS A 229 -6.53 34.50 3.58
N MET A 230 -5.60 35.27 4.10
CA MET A 230 -5.84 36.25 5.16
C MET A 230 -4.99 37.49 4.90
N PHE A 231 -5.55 38.68 5.09
CA PHE A 231 -4.89 39.97 4.80
C PHE A 231 -4.42 40.10 3.34
N HIS A 232 -5.14 39.52 2.38
CA HIS A 232 -4.77 39.42 0.96
C HIS A 232 -3.48 38.66 0.66
N LEU A 233 -3.00 37.83 1.64
CA LEU A 233 -1.81 37.01 1.53
C LEU A 233 -2.17 35.52 1.61
N PRO A 234 -1.50 34.67 0.83
CA PRO A 234 -1.60 33.23 0.99
C PRO A 234 -0.88 32.81 2.27
N MET A 235 -1.59 32.14 3.16
CA MET A 235 -1.07 31.69 4.46
C MET A 235 -1.34 30.21 4.65
N LEU A 236 -0.52 29.55 5.45
CA LEU A 236 -0.68 28.15 5.87
C LEU A 236 -1.02 28.11 7.35
N LYS A 237 -2.23 27.63 7.68
CA LYS A 237 -2.60 27.38 9.07
C LYS A 237 -2.05 26.04 9.52
N VAL A 238 -1.06 26.05 10.38
CA VAL A 238 -0.48 24.87 11.00
C VAL A 238 -1.10 24.68 12.39
N GLY A 239 -1.49 23.46 12.71
CA GLY A 239 -2.06 23.16 14.00
C GLY A 239 -2.07 21.65 14.27
N ARG A 240 -2.37 21.26 15.51
CA ARG A 240 -2.64 19.86 15.83
C ARG A 240 -3.86 19.40 15.04
N TYR A 241 -3.74 18.20 14.44
CA TYR A 241 -4.89 17.56 13.80
C TYR A 241 -5.92 17.18 14.87
N HIS A 242 -7.09 17.78 14.78
CA HIS A 242 -8.25 17.42 15.56
C HIS A 242 -9.27 16.76 14.65
N PRO A 243 -9.43 15.43 14.73
CA PRO A 243 -10.42 14.71 13.92
C PRO A 243 -11.84 15.17 14.31
N GLN A 244 -12.70 15.25 13.31
CA GLN A 244 -14.11 15.63 13.49
C GLN A 244 -14.82 14.58 14.37
N PRO A 245 -15.77 14.99 15.22
CA PRO A 245 -16.52 14.07 16.08
C PRO A 245 -17.22 12.95 15.33
N GLU A 246 -17.75 13.23 14.14
CA GLU A 246 -18.42 12.27 13.26
C GLU A 246 -17.44 11.17 12.81
N TYR A 247 -16.22 11.55 12.41
CA TYR A 247 -15.18 10.61 12.07
C TYR A 247 -14.82 9.69 13.25
N LEU A 248 -14.68 10.26 14.45
CA LEU A 248 -14.37 9.49 15.66
C LEU A 248 -15.48 8.50 16.00
N PHE A 249 -16.74 8.91 15.83
CA PHE A 249 -17.91 8.05 16.06
C PHE A 249 -17.93 6.88 15.07
N ILE A 250 -17.85 7.17 13.76
CA ILE A 250 -17.85 6.15 12.71
C ILE A 250 -16.65 5.20 12.89
N LYS A 251 -15.45 5.75 13.14
CA LYS A 251 -14.28 4.95 13.43
C LYS A 251 -14.52 4.00 14.61
N ARG A 252 -15.08 4.50 15.73
CA ARG A 252 -15.31 3.69 16.91
C ARG A 252 -16.33 2.57 16.67
N LEU A 253 -17.39 2.88 15.93
CA LEU A 253 -18.38 1.89 15.52
C LEU A 253 -17.74 0.78 14.69
N LEU A 254 -16.97 1.15 13.69
CA LEU A 254 -16.26 0.18 12.85
C LEU A 254 -15.25 -0.65 13.66
N ASP A 255 -14.47 -0.03 14.54
CA ASP A 255 -13.52 -0.73 15.41
C ASP A 255 -14.24 -1.80 16.25
N ILE A 256 -15.41 -1.49 16.82
CA ILE A 256 -16.20 -2.42 17.64
C ILE A 256 -16.75 -3.56 16.77
N VAL A 257 -17.38 -3.25 15.63
CA VAL A 257 -17.98 -4.25 14.74
C VAL A 257 -16.92 -5.20 14.20
N ILE A 258 -15.82 -4.66 13.66
CA ILE A 258 -14.73 -5.47 13.09
C ILE A 258 -14.09 -6.34 14.17
N SER A 259 -13.83 -5.78 15.37
CA SER A 259 -13.25 -6.55 16.48
C SER A 259 -14.18 -7.67 16.96
N ALA A 260 -15.50 -7.40 17.06
CA ALA A 260 -16.47 -8.42 17.46
C ALA A 260 -16.55 -9.56 16.43
N VAL A 261 -16.64 -9.23 15.14
CA VAL A 261 -16.63 -10.24 14.06
C VAL A 261 -15.34 -11.03 14.08
N ALA A 262 -14.19 -10.37 14.21
CA ALA A 262 -12.88 -11.02 14.25
C ALA A 262 -12.77 -11.99 15.47
N LEU A 263 -13.26 -11.59 16.64
CA LEU A 263 -13.26 -12.46 17.82
C LEU A 263 -14.12 -13.70 17.62
N VAL A 264 -15.28 -13.57 16.98
CA VAL A 264 -16.17 -14.73 16.70
C VAL A 264 -15.52 -15.66 15.68
N VAL A 265 -15.04 -15.12 14.56
CA VAL A 265 -14.45 -15.91 13.46
C VAL A 265 -13.14 -16.60 13.87
N LEU A 266 -12.30 -15.90 14.66
CA LEU A 266 -11.01 -16.43 15.10
C LEU A 266 -11.09 -17.22 16.41
N SER A 267 -12.27 -17.29 17.06
CA SER A 267 -12.44 -18.01 18.34
C SER A 267 -11.98 -19.47 18.30
N PRO A 268 -12.19 -20.29 17.24
CA PRO A 268 -11.67 -21.64 17.19
C PRO A 268 -10.13 -21.68 17.20
N ILE A 269 -9.50 -20.75 16.47
CA ILE A 269 -8.03 -20.64 16.41
C ILE A 269 -7.48 -20.22 17.78
N PHE A 270 -8.15 -19.25 18.44
CA PHE A 270 -7.77 -18.82 19.79
C PHE A 270 -7.89 -19.96 20.81
N LEU A 271 -8.93 -20.78 20.70
CA LEU A 271 -9.13 -21.93 21.56
C LEU A 271 -8.01 -22.97 21.38
N VAL A 272 -7.69 -23.34 20.14
CA VAL A 272 -6.61 -24.25 19.81
C VAL A 272 -5.27 -23.73 20.33
N THR A 273 -4.98 -22.46 20.11
CA THR A 273 -3.76 -21.81 20.61
C THR A 273 -3.71 -21.81 22.15
N ALA A 274 -4.82 -21.54 22.82
CA ALA A 274 -4.90 -21.55 24.27
C ALA A 274 -4.62 -22.96 24.84
N ILE A 275 -5.20 -23.99 24.22
CA ILE A 275 -4.97 -25.40 24.59
C ILE A 275 -3.50 -25.78 24.38
N ALA A 276 -2.91 -25.43 23.24
CA ALA A 276 -1.51 -25.70 22.92
C ALA A 276 -0.56 -25.07 23.96
N ILE A 277 -0.76 -23.79 24.30
CA ILE A 277 0.03 -23.11 25.33
C ILE A 277 -0.14 -23.79 26.70
N LYS A 278 -1.36 -24.15 27.07
CA LYS A 278 -1.62 -24.81 28.34
C LYS A 278 -1.00 -26.22 28.44
N ALA A 279 -0.95 -26.94 27.31
CA ALA A 279 -0.37 -28.26 27.23
C ALA A 279 1.19 -28.25 27.31
N THR A 280 1.82 -27.13 26.91
CA THR A 280 3.30 -27.04 26.85
C THR A 280 3.95 -26.90 28.23
N ASP A 281 3.42 -26.00 29.11
CA ASP A 281 4.06 -25.73 30.40
C ASP A 281 3.07 -25.46 31.55
N HIS A 282 1.79 -25.76 31.36
CA HIS A 282 0.71 -25.65 32.34
C HIS A 282 0.52 -24.24 32.95
N GLY A 283 1.25 -23.22 32.48
CA GLY A 283 1.17 -21.83 32.94
C GLY A 283 -0.03 -21.05 32.43
N PRO A 284 -0.10 -19.73 32.68
CA PRO A 284 -1.18 -18.86 32.17
C PRO A 284 -1.12 -18.74 30.66
N VAL A 285 -2.28 -18.77 29.98
CA VAL A 285 -2.41 -18.68 28.54
C VAL A 285 -2.10 -17.26 28.04
N PHE A 286 -2.51 -16.27 28.83
CA PHE A 286 -2.34 -14.87 28.48
C PHE A 286 -1.24 -14.19 29.28
N TYR A 287 -0.52 -13.30 28.64
CA TYR A 287 0.42 -12.38 29.23
C TYR A 287 -0.11 -10.94 29.07
N LYS A 288 -0.09 -10.16 30.14
CA LYS A 288 -0.51 -8.76 30.16
C LYS A 288 0.70 -7.85 30.06
N GLN A 289 0.81 -7.11 28.94
CA GLN A 289 1.87 -6.14 28.72
C GLN A 289 1.32 -4.73 28.89
N ILE A 290 1.97 -3.93 29.74
CA ILE A 290 1.64 -2.50 29.90
C ILE A 290 2.12 -1.74 28.67
N ARG A 291 1.25 -0.92 28.09
CA ARG A 291 1.53 -0.03 26.97
C ARG A 291 0.92 1.34 27.23
N LEU A 292 1.46 2.36 26.58
CA LEU A 292 0.91 3.70 26.62
C LEU A 292 -0.11 3.90 25.50
N THR A 293 -1.27 4.45 25.84
CA THR A 293 -2.28 4.91 24.87
C THR A 293 -2.11 6.42 24.62
N LYS A 294 -3.05 6.99 23.91
CA LYS A 294 -3.14 8.43 23.68
C LYS A 294 -3.02 9.20 25.02
N ASP A 295 -2.30 10.29 25.02
CA ASP A 295 -2.04 11.16 26.16
C ASP A 295 -1.25 10.50 27.32
N GLY A 296 -0.48 9.46 27.01
CA GLY A 296 0.44 8.81 27.97
C GLY A 296 -0.25 7.94 29.03
N LYS A 297 -1.53 7.62 28.86
CA LYS A 297 -2.24 6.74 29.82
C LYS A 297 -1.81 5.29 29.61
N GLU A 298 -1.55 4.61 30.69
CA GLU A 298 -1.18 3.20 30.69
C GLU A 298 -2.42 2.32 30.50
N PHE A 299 -2.26 1.27 29.70
CA PHE A 299 -3.26 0.18 29.58
C PHE A 299 -2.57 -1.17 29.35
N GLY A 300 -3.25 -2.24 29.73
CA GLY A 300 -2.71 -3.59 29.60
C GLY A 300 -3.22 -4.29 28.36
N ILE A 301 -2.34 -4.58 27.42
CA ILE A 301 -2.66 -5.45 26.28
C ILE A 301 -2.54 -6.91 26.70
N LEU A 302 -3.57 -7.71 26.40
CA LEU A 302 -3.53 -9.16 26.53
C LEU A 302 -2.93 -9.78 25.28
N LYS A 303 -1.93 -10.62 25.43
CA LYS A 303 -1.29 -11.38 24.35
C LYS A 303 -1.26 -12.85 24.72
N PHE A 304 -1.30 -13.73 23.73
CA PHE A 304 -0.94 -15.12 23.94
C PHE A 304 0.53 -15.22 24.36
N ARG A 305 0.80 -16.06 25.34
CA ARG A 305 2.18 -16.24 25.82
C ARG A 305 2.98 -17.08 24.81
N SER A 306 4.09 -16.53 24.36
CA SER A 306 5.02 -17.18 23.43
C SER A 306 6.28 -17.74 24.11
N MET A 307 6.54 -17.38 25.38
CA MET A 307 7.70 -17.82 26.16
C MET A 307 7.28 -18.66 27.35
N ARG A 308 8.16 -19.53 27.85
CA ARG A 308 7.94 -20.29 29.07
C ARG A 308 7.90 -19.39 30.30
N VAL A 309 7.25 -19.85 31.40
CA VAL A 309 7.16 -19.07 32.65
C VAL A 309 8.55 -18.75 33.24
N ASP A 310 9.53 -19.59 32.92
CA ASP A 310 10.90 -19.48 33.46
C ASP A 310 11.88 -18.74 32.55
N ALA A 311 11.44 -18.23 31.40
CA ALA A 311 12.32 -17.65 30.37
C ALA A 311 13.11 -16.41 30.83
N GLU A 312 12.61 -15.65 31.82
CA GLU A 312 13.22 -14.41 32.31
C GLU A 312 13.45 -14.43 33.83
N LYS A 313 13.64 -15.61 34.45
CA LYS A 313 13.93 -15.71 35.89
C LYS A 313 15.23 -15.03 36.32
N ASP A 314 16.15 -14.85 35.38
CA ASP A 314 17.45 -14.17 35.57
C ASP A 314 17.38 -12.66 35.26
N GLY A 315 16.20 -12.08 34.97
CA GLY A 315 15.99 -10.66 34.67
C GLY A 315 16.55 -10.19 33.33
N VAL A 316 17.04 -11.10 32.50
CA VAL A 316 17.55 -10.76 31.16
C VAL A 316 16.47 -10.97 30.13
N ALA A 317 16.08 -9.90 29.42
CA ALA A 317 15.12 -9.97 28.33
C ALA A 317 15.69 -10.80 27.18
N ARG A 318 15.04 -11.94 26.88
CA ARG A 318 15.43 -12.82 25.78
C ARG A 318 14.45 -12.72 24.62
N LEU A 319 15.00 -12.67 23.39
CA LEU A 319 14.18 -12.88 22.19
C LEU A 319 13.84 -14.36 22.09
N SER A 320 12.59 -14.68 21.70
CA SER A 320 12.22 -16.09 21.42
C SER A 320 13.11 -16.59 20.28
N SER A 321 14.07 -17.46 20.61
CA SER A 321 14.75 -18.28 19.62
C SER A 321 13.75 -19.30 19.10
N GLY A 322 13.42 -19.23 17.78
CA GLY A 322 12.63 -20.23 17.10
C GLY A 322 13.32 -21.60 17.11
#